data_b9ef769893d3e50302209b5a29ff3f63
#
_entry.id   b9ef769893d3e50302209b5a29ff3f63
#
_cell.length_a   1.000
_cell.length_b   1.000
_cell.length_c   1.000
_cell.angle_alpha   90.00
_cell.angle_beta   90.00
_cell.angle_gamma   90.00
#
_symmetry.space_group_name_H-M   'P 1'
#
loop_
_entity.id
_entity.type
_entity.pdbx_description
1 polymer ?
#
loop_
_entity_poly.entity_id
_entity_poly.type
_entity_poly.pdbx_seq_one_letter_code
_entity_poly.pdbx_strand_id
1 'polypeptide(L)'
;MTDWASVLPGFDRTRHALSDVTAAIDGDQATATANVEAGHWVDGAYWQVDGQYDYRLERQADSWKITSMTFSLEDETGSRNVFGSAIEAAKANPAPYIQRQQTRQVVLDFLTGLENKDMEKVNSVWAEDAVQDMPYVPDGWDHKIIGKEALIAQYAGWPEIAKEASFTDALIFYPMQDPQTVYVEFEGEVQVVPTGRTYRQTYGSLFHVENGKITLYREYFDPREFKRAFGLAD
;
A
#
# COMPACT_ATOMS: atom_id res chain seq x y z
N MET A 1 15.41 -5.86 -5.59
CA MET A 1 15.01 -6.52 -6.86
C MET A 1 13.76 -5.78 -7.33
N THR A 2 13.77 -5.20 -8.52
CA THR A 2 12.58 -4.50 -9.05
C THR A 2 11.47 -5.52 -9.25
N ASP A 3 10.29 -5.27 -8.69
CA ASP A 3 9.12 -6.10 -8.96
C ASP A 3 8.75 -5.92 -10.44
N TRP A 4 8.87 -7.00 -11.22
CA TRP A 4 8.56 -6.97 -12.65
C TRP A 4 7.15 -6.46 -12.94
N ALA A 5 6.18 -6.84 -12.13
CA ALA A 5 4.81 -6.39 -12.27
C ALA A 5 4.66 -4.86 -12.15
N SER A 6 5.51 -4.20 -11.39
CA SER A 6 5.50 -2.73 -11.23
C SER A 6 5.98 -1.98 -12.45
N VAL A 7 6.71 -2.63 -13.36
CA VAL A 7 7.26 -2.03 -14.58
C VAL A 7 6.31 -2.18 -15.78
N LEU A 8 5.46 -3.21 -15.78
CA LEU A 8 4.55 -3.50 -16.90
C LEU A 8 3.70 -2.31 -17.38
N PRO A 9 3.17 -1.44 -16.50
CA PRO A 9 2.40 -0.27 -16.92
C PRO A 9 3.20 0.76 -17.73
N GLY A 10 4.50 0.71 -17.68
CA GLY A 10 5.37 1.64 -18.41
C GLY A 10 5.69 1.22 -19.85
N PHE A 11 5.29 0.01 -20.26
CA PHE A 11 5.39 -0.39 -21.66
C PHE A 11 4.14 0.03 -22.43
N ASP A 12 4.31 0.51 -23.67
CA ASP A 12 3.20 0.77 -24.59
C ASP A 12 2.49 -0.54 -24.95
N ARG A 13 3.28 -1.61 -25.07
CA ARG A 13 2.80 -2.97 -25.36
C ARG A 13 3.81 -4.00 -24.85
N THR A 14 3.27 -5.11 -24.36
CA THR A 14 4.03 -6.34 -24.13
C THR A 14 3.36 -7.51 -24.86
N ARG A 15 4.14 -8.50 -25.26
CA ARG A 15 3.64 -9.76 -25.82
C ARG A 15 4.51 -10.90 -25.29
N HIS A 16 3.90 -11.90 -24.68
CA HIS A 16 4.56 -13.15 -24.32
C HIS A 16 3.88 -14.28 -25.07
N ALA A 17 4.59 -14.90 -25.98
CA ALA A 17 4.13 -16.07 -26.71
C ALA A 17 4.86 -17.31 -26.15
N LEU A 18 4.10 -18.31 -25.74
CA LEU A 18 4.64 -19.59 -25.26
C LEU A 18 4.49 -20.65 -26.34
N SER A 19 5.50 -21.50 -26.49
CA SER A 19 5.50 -22.69 -27.32
C SER A 19 6.09 -23.89 -26.60
N ASP A 20 5.94 -25.09 -27.18
CA ASP A 20 6.54 -26.34 -26.69
C ASP A 20 6.30 -26.59 -25.19
N VAL A 21 5.08 -26.28 -24.74
CA VAL A 21 4.69 -26.43 -23.34
C VAL A 21 4.62 -27.91 -22.99
N THR A 22 5.41 -28.32 -22.00
CA THR A 22 5.39 -29.67 -21.43
C THR A 22 5.12 -29.62 -19.94
N ALA A 23 4.53 -30.70 -19.40
CA ALA A 23 4.31 -30.82 -17.96
C ALA A 23 4.44 -32.28 -17.53
N ALA A 24 4.98 -32.46 -16.32
CA ALA A 24 5.07 -33.77 -15.65
C ALA A 24 4.51 -33.64 -14.24
N ILE A 25 3.60 -34.52 -13.85
CA ILE A 25 2.92 -34.52 -12.54
C ILE A 25 3.40 -35.73 -11.75
N ASP A 26 3.76 -35.48 -10.48
CA ASP A 26 4.11 -36.53 -9.49
C ASP A 26 3.35 -36.21 -8.18
N GLY A 27 2.20 -36.83 -8.01
CA GLY A 27 1.32 -36.61 -6.86
C GLY A 27 0.83 -35.16 -6.79
N ASP A 28 1.18 -34.46 -5.73
CA ASP A 28 0.85 -33.05 -5.50
C ASP A 28 1.94 -32.07 -5.94
N GLN A 29 2.98 -32.58 -6.61
CA GLN A 29 4.04 -31.78 -7.23
C GLN A 29 3.95 -31.89 -8.75
N ALA A 30 4.32 -30.82 -9.44
CA ALA A 30 4.47 -30.84 -10.89
C ALA A 30 5.64 -29.96 -11.34
N THR A 31 6.20 -30.31 -12.49
CA THR A 31 7.12 -29.45 -13.23
C THR A 31 6.54 -29.14 -14.59
N ALA A 32 6.82 -27.94 -15.12
CA ALA A 32 6.46 -27.59 -16.49
C ALA A 32 7.58 -26.79 -17.13
N THR A 33 7.73 -26.93 -18.46
CA THR A 33 8.64 -26.12 -19.24
C THR A 33 7.88 -25.49 -20.40
N ALA A 34 8.33 -24.33 -20.85
CA ALA A 34 7.79 -23.65 -22.03
C ALA A 34 8.87 -22.78 -22.66
N ASN A 35 9.00 -22.81 -24.00
CA ASN A 35 9.74 -21.77 -24.71
C ASN A 35 8.93 -20.48 -24.69
N VAL A 36 9.60 -19.35 -24.62
CA VAL A 36 8.96 -18.02 -24.59
C VAL A 36 9.65 -17.06 -25.54
N GLU A 37 8.83 -16.34 -26.30
CA GLU A 37 9.18 -15.12 -27.03
C GLU A 37 8.53 -13.95 -26.30
N ALA A 38 9.31 -13.09 -25.65
CA ALA A 38 8.81 -11.98 -24.85
C ALA A 38 9.24 -10.63 -25.44
N GLY A 39 8.30 -9.93 -26.07
CA GLY A 39 8.51 -8.62 -26.69
C GLY A 39 7.96 -7.47 -25.83
N HIS A 40 8.68 -6.36 -25.82
CA HIS A 40 8.38 -5.17 -25.04
C HIS A 40 8.62 -3.91 -25.90
N TRP A 41 7.68 -2.96 -25.88
CA TRP A 41 7.73 -1.75 -26.71
C TRP A 41 7.50 -0.50 -25.86
N VAL A 42 8.32 0.55 -26.11
CA VAL A 42 8.16 1.90 -25.57
C VAL A 42 8.63 2.90 -26.62
N ASP A 43 7.79 3.91 -26.95
CA ASP A 43 8.08 5.01 -27.87
C ASP A 43 8.64 4.55 -29.24
N GLY A 44 8.09 3.46 -29.78
CA GLY A 44 8.51 2.90 -31.05
C GLY A 44 9.81 2.08 -31.01
N ALA A 45 10.55 2.11 -29.92
CA ALA A 45 11.65 1.18 -29.67
C ALA A 45 11.15 -0.17 -29.15
N TYR A 46 11.90 -1.23 -29.37
CA TYR A 46 11.56 -2.55 -28.85
C TYR A 46 12.76 -3.28 -28.26
N TRP A 47 12.43 -4.23 -27.39
CA TRP A 47 13.33 -5.22 -26.84
C TRP A 47 12.58 -6.57 -26.75
N GLN A 48 13.19 -7.60 -27.28
CA GLN A 48 12.66 -8.95 -27.25
C GLN A 48 13.69 -9.89 -26.66
N VAL A 49 13.23 -10.82 -25.87
CA VAL A 49 14.01 -11.94 -25.35
C VAL A 49 13.32 -13.23 -25.74
N ASP A 50 14.14 -14.20 -26.16
CA ASP A 50 13.73 -15.57 -26.43
C ASP A 50 14.43 -16.48 -25.42
N GLY A 51 13.74 -17.48 -24.92
CA GLY A 51 14.29 -18.38 -23.92
C GLY A 51 13.30 -19.41 -23.42
N GLN A 52 13.61 -20.01 -22.28
CA GLN A 52 12.80 -21.06 -21.69
C GLN A 52 12.39 -20.70 -20.27
N TYR A 53 11.14 -20.98 -19.92
CA TYR A 53 10.65 -21.02 -18.55
C TYR A 53 10.68 -22.45 -18.02
N ASP A 54 11.20 -22.61 -16.78
CA ASP A 54 11.08 -23.79 -15.96
C ASP A 54 10.23 -23.48 -14.74
N TYR A 55 9.13 -24.21 -14.54
CA TYR A 55 8.20 -24.02 -13.44
C TYR A 55 8.23 -25.21 -12.47
N ARG A 56 8.10 -24.93 -11.19
CA ARG A 56 7.66 -25.90 -10.17
C ARG A 56 6.29 -25.50 -9.67
N LEU A 57 5.40 -26.46 -9.52
CA LEU A 57 4.04 -26.26 -9.07
C LEU A 57 3.71 -27.23 -7.95
N GLU A 58 2.81 -26.80 -7.07
CA GLU A 58 2.28 -27.60 -5.98
C GLU A 58 0.75 -27.53 -6.01
N ARG A 59 0.10 -28.67 -5.73
CA ARG A 59 -1.35 -28.72 -5.61
C ARG A 59 -1.77 -28.11 -4.26
N GLN A 60 -2.63 -27.11 -4.30
CA GLN A 60 -3.21 -26.48 -3.13
C GLN A 60 -4.74 -26.52 -3.27
N ALA A 61 -5.40 -27.35 -2.45
CA ALA A 61 -6.80 -27.71 -2.60
C ALA A 61 -7.12 -28.16 -4.04
N ASP A 62 -7.99 -27.46 -4.76
CA ASP A 62 -8.44 -27.83 -6.11
C ASP A 62 -7.66 -27.13 -7.24
N SER A 63 -6.52 -26.51 -6.94
CA SER A 63 -5.76 -25.75 -7.93
C SER A 63 -4.25 -25.99 -7.84
N TRP A 64 -3.56 -25.84 -8.97
CA TRP A 64 -2.11 -25.79 -9.02
C TRP A 64 -1.59 -24.38 -8.80
N LYS A 65 -0.55 -24.25 -7.96
CA LYS A 65 0.14 -22.98 -7.72
C LYS A 65 1.59 -23.08 -8.13
N ILE A 66 2.09 -22.07 -8.84
CA ILE A 66 3.51 -21.96 -9.17
C ILE A 66 4.26 -21.60 -7.88
N THR A 67 5.20 -22.43 -7.48
CA THR A 67 6.08 -22.23 -6.32
C THR A 67 7.46 -21.73 -6.72
N SER A 68 7.87 -21.97 -7.98
CA SER A 68 9.12 -21.46 -8.54
C SER A 68 9.00 -21.27 -10.04
N MET A 69 9.64 -20.23 -10.56
CA MET A 69 9.81 -19.96 -11.98
C MET A 69 11.26 -19.54 -12.22
N THR A 70 11.91 -20.17 -13.18
CA THR A 70 13.24 -19.81 -13.67
C THR A 70 13.13 -19.45 -15.14
N PHE A 71 13.74 -18.34 -15.54
CA PHE A 71 13.89 -17.96 -16.94
C PHE A 71 15.33 -18.13 -17.37
N SER A 72 15.53 -18.88 -18.45
CA SER A 72 16.83 -19.08 -19.10
C SER A 72 16.82 -18.33 -20.44
N LEU A 73 17.62 -17.27 -20.54
CA LEU A 73 17.77 -16.47 -21.75
C LEU A 73 18.55 -17.28 -22.81
N GLU A 74 18.02 -17.36 -24.04
CA GLU A 74 18.66 -17.99 -25.20
C GLU A 74 19.10 -16.97 -26.25
N ASP A 75 18.26 -15.99 -26.56
CA ASP A 75 18.57 -14.94 -27.52
C ASP A 75 17.92 -13.60 -27.11
N GLU A 76 18.43 -12.52 -27.67
CA GLU A 76 18.01 -11.17 -27.37
C GLU A 76 18.15 -10.25 -28.59
N THR A 77 17.10 -9.52 -28.90
CA THR A 77 17.08 -8.54 -30.00
C THR A 77 16.52 -7.22 -29.56
N GLY A 78 16.90 -6.12 -30.27
CA GLY A 78 16.50 -4.76 -29.93
C GLY A 78 17.35 -4.14 -28.81
N SER A 79 16.77 -3.29 -28.00
CA SER A 79 17.50 -2.50 -26.98
C SER A 79 16.94 -2.63 -25.58
N ARG A 80 17.77 -3.04 -24.62
CA ARG A 80 17.43 -3.04 -23.17
C ARG A 80 17.10 -1.66 -22.63
N ASN A 81 17.43 -0.58 -23.30
CA ASN A 81 17.06 0.77 -22.88
C ASN A 81 15.55 0.95 -22.78
N VAL A 82 14.76 0.19 -23.54
CA VAL A 82 13.29 0.11 -23.43
C VAL A 82 12.85 -0.18 -21.98
N PHE A 83 13.59 -1.02 -21.25
CA PHE A 83 13.29 -1.33 -19.86
C PHE A 83 13.49 -0.10 -18.95
N GLY A 84 14.55 0.67 -19.14
CA GLY A 84 14.77 1.91 -18.40
C GLY A 84 13.66 2.94 -18.63
N SER A 85 13.25 3.13 -19.88
CA SER A 85 12.14 4.01 -20.25
C SER A 85 10.82 3.56 -19.63
N ALA A 86 10.53 2.24 -19.63
CA ALA A 86 9.35 1.67 -19.00
C ALA A 86 9.34 1.88 -17.48
N ILE A 87 10.47 1.76 -16.79
CA ILE A 87 10.57 2.05 -15.35
C ILE A 87 10.16 3.49 -15.06
N GLU A 88 10.68 4.45 -15.80
CA GLU A 88 10.36 5.87 -15.61
C GLU A 88 8.88 6.17 -15.94
N ALA A 89 8.34 5.60 -17.01
CA ALA A 89 6.94 5.74 -17.36
C ALA A 89 6.01 5.10 -16.31
N ALA A 90 6.36 3.93 -15.79
CA ALA A 90 5.58 3.25 -14.74
C ALA A 90 5.60 4.02 -13.41
N LYS A 91 6.70 4.69 -13.06
CA LYS A 91 6.76 5.58 -11.88
C LYS A 91 5.83 6.77 -12.04
N ALA A 92 5.75 7.33 -13.25
CA ALA A 92 4.87 8.45 -13.54
C ALA A 92 3.39 8.05 -13.58
N ASN A 93 3.07 6.81 -13.97
CA ASN A 93 1.70 6.29 -14.07
C ASN A 93 1.61 4.82 -13.66
N PRO A 94 1.72 4.52 -12.35
CA PRO A 94 1.66 3.15 -11.85
C PRO A 94 0.27 2.53 -12.04
N ALA A 95 0.23 1.20 -12.22
CA ALA A 95 -1.05 0.49 -12.35
C ALA A 95 -1.93 0.67 -11.10
N PRO A 96 -3.26 0.70 -11.25
CA PRO A 96 -4.19 0.91 -10.13
C PRO A 96 -3.99 -0.03 -8.94
N TYR A 97 -3.61 -1.28 -9.16
CA TYR A 97 -3.36 -2.22 -8.06
C TYR A 97 -2.08 -1.87 -7.30
N ILE A 98 -1.04 -1.35 -7.97
CA ILE A 98 0.19 -0.85 -7.34
C ILE A 98 -0.13 0.39 -6.50
N GLN A 99 -0.92 1.32 -7.06
CA GLN A 99 -1.37 2.50 -6.33
C GLN A 99 -2.16 2.12 -5.07
N ARG A 100 -3.06 1.13 -5.16
CA ARG A 100 -3.79 0.62 -3.97
C ARG A 100 -2.88 0.03 -2.91
N GLN A 101 -1.85 -0.72 -3.30
CA GLN A 101 -0.86 -1.24 -2.37
C GLN A 101 -0.06 -0.13 -1.69
N GLN A 102 0.36 0.88 -2.46
CA GLN A 102 1.05 2.05 -1.92
C GLN A 102 0.16 2.84 -0.96
N THR A 103 -1.10 3.11 -1.35
CA THR A 103 -2.10 3.78 -0.51
C THR A 103 -2.28 3.04 0.81
N ARG A 104 -2.48 1.70 0.74
CA ARG A 104 -2.60 0.86 1.94
C ARG A 104 -1.36 0.93 2.83
N GLN A 105 -0.15 0.88 2.23
CA GLN A 105 1.10 0.92 2.99
C GLN A 105 1.26 2.23 3.75
N VAL A 106 0.95 3.37 3.13
CA VAL A 106 1.04 4.70 3.78
C VAL A 106 0.08 4.80 4.98
N VAL A 107 -1.14 4.26 4.86
CA VAL A 107 -2.08 4.20 6.00
C VAL A 107 -1.54 3.31 7.12
N LEU A 108 -0.97 2.14 6.78
CA LEU A 108 -0.33 1.27 7.77
C LEU A 108 0.87 1.94 8.44
N ASP A 109 1.67 2.69 7.70
CA ASP A 109 2.81 3.43 8.24
C ASP A 109 2.37 4.51 9.23
N PHE A 110 1.26 5.21 8.95
CA PHE A 110 0.65 6.16 9.86
C PHE A 110 0.19 5.49 11.17
N LEU A 111 -0.66 4.46 11.07
CA LEU A 111 -1.25 3.80 12.23
C LEU A 111 -0.20 3.08 13.09
N THR A 112 0.71 2.32 12.46
CA THR A 112 1.81 1.66 13.19
C THR A 112 2.82 2.65 13.76
N GLY A 113 3.01 3.81 13.11
CA GLY A 113 3.80 4.91 13.67
C GLY A 113 3.22 5.43 14.97
N LEU A 114 1.90 5.62 15.05
CA LEU A 114 1.21 6.00 16.29
C LEU A 114 1.31 4.91 17.36
N GLU A 115 1.08 3.64 17.02
CA GLU A 115 1.21 2.51 17.97
C GLU A 115 2.59 2.45 18.59
N ASN A 116 3.64 2.59 17.79
CA ASN A 116 5.03 2.48 18.22
C ASN A 116 5.62 3.82 18.71
N LYS A 117 4.84 4.91 18.68
CA LYS A 117 5.31 6.29 19.00
C LYS A 117 6.49 6.73 18.12
N ASP A 118 6.58 6.19 16.93
CA ASP A 118 7.55 6.57 15.92
C ASP A 118 7.10 7.85 15.21
N MET A 119 7.39 8.98 15.83
CA MET A 119 6.96 10.28 15.33
C MET A 119 7.69 10.69 14.06
N GLU A 120 8.87 10.16 13.77
CA GLU A 120 9.54 10.36 12.49
C GLU A 120 8.71 9.72 11.37
N LYS A 121 8.26 8.48 11.58
CA LYS A 121 7.39 7.76 10.65
C LYS A 121 6.05 8.47 10.49
N VAL A 122 5.36 8.85 11.57
CA VAL A 122 4.10 9.61 11.54
C VAL A 122 4.25 10.92 10.76
N ASN A 123 5.32 11.67 11.00
CA ASN A 123 5.57 12.94 10.32
C ASN A 123 5.93 12.76 8.84
N SER A 124 6.51 11.61 8.49
CA SER A 124 6.95 11.33 7.13
C SER A 124 5.80 11.05 6.15
N VAL A 125 4.63 10.63 6.63
CA VAL A 125 3.51 10.25 5.75
C VAL A 125 2.72 11.43 5.18
N TRP A 126 2.85 12.65 5.73
CA TRP A 126 2.06 13.81 5.33
C TRP A 126 2.60 14.51 4.08
N ALA A 127 1.69 14.89 3.18
CA ALA A 127 1.95 15.86 2.13
C ALA A 127 2.10 17.28 2.73
N GLU A 128 2.78 18.19 2.03
CA GLU A 128 3.00 19.56 2.53
C GLU A 128 1.68 20.32 2.76
N ASP A 129 0.67 20.06 1.95
CA ASP A 129 -0.67 20.64 1.99
C ASP A 129 -1.74 19.72 2.58
N ALA A 130 -1.32 18.67 3.30
CA ALA A 130 -2.21 17.67 3.87
C ALA A 130 -3.30 18.26 4.76
N VAL A 131 -4.48 17.66 4.74
CA VAL A 131 -5.62 18.04 5.58
C VAL A 131 -6.08 16.86 6.42
N GLN A 132 -6.12 17.05 7.74
CA GLN A 132 -6.94 16.21 8.62
C GLN A 132 -8.28 16.90 8.85
N ASP A 133 -9.38 16.20 8.56
CA ASP A 133 -10.76 16.69 8.68
C ASP A 133 -11.51 15.81 9.70
N MET A 134 -11.97 16.39 10.78
CA MET A 134 -12.64 15.71 11.90
C MET A 134 -14.05 16.29 12.07
N PRO A 135 -15.05 15.86 11.29
CA PRO A 135 -16.38 16.47 11.27
C PRO A 135 -17.11 16.47 12.62
N TYR A 136 -16.79 15.52 13.49
CA TYR A 136 -17.46 15.31 14.79
C TYR A 136 -16.54 15.54 15.99
N VAL A 137 -15.48 16.31 15.84
CA VAL A 137 -14.64 16.71 16.96
C VAL A 137 -15.46 17.49 18.01
N PRO A 138 -15.15 17.41 19.32
CA PRO A 138 -15.85 18.16 20.35
C PRO A 138 -15.80 19.67 20.14
N ASP A 139 -16.83 20.38 20.61
CA ASP A 139 -16.89 21.86 20.57
C ASP A 139 -15.63 22.48 21.16
N GLY A 140 -15.12 23.51 20.48
CA GLY A 140 -13.89 24.21 20.87
C GLY A 140 -12.60 23.61 20.32
N TRP A 141 -12.68 22.51 19.58
CA TRP A 141 -11.57 21.91 18.85
C TRP A 141 -11.63 22.25 17.36
N ASP A 142 -10.48 22.26 16.71
CA ASP A 142 -10.41 22.52 15.28
C ASP A 142 -10.97 21.33 14.48
N HIS A 143 -11.97 21.57 13.66
CA HIS A 143 -12.53 20.57 12.74
C HIS A 143 -11.54 20.20 11.62
N LYS A 144 -10.61 21.10 11.29
CA LYS A 144 -9.61 20.89 10.24
C LYS A 144 -8.25 21.36 10.69
N ILE A 145 -7.27 20.52 10.46
CA ILE A 145 -5.85 20.84 10.59
C ILE A 145 -5.27 20.83 9.19
N ILE A 146 -4.67 21.93 8.76
CA ILE A 146 -4.23 22.14 7.38
C ILE A 146 -2.73 22.40 7.35
N GLY A 147 -2.04 21.63 6.53
CA GLY A 147 -0.61 21.71 6.31
C GLY A 147 0.20 20.78 7.24
N LYS A 148 1.29 20.28 6.69
CA LYS A 148 2.16 19.31 7.36
C LYS A 148 2.72 19.81 8.68
N GLU A 149 3.16 21.07 8.75
CA GLU A 149 3.70 21.64 9.99
C GLU A 149 2.66 21.64 11.12
N ALA A 150 1.40 21.97 10.82
CA ALA A 150 0.31 21.95 11.78
C ALA A 150 -0.02 20.51 12.23
N LEU A 151 0.02 19.55 11.31
CA LEU A 151 -0.17 18.13 11.63
C LEU A 151 0.98 17.59 12.49
N ILE A 152 2.22 17.94 12.20
CA ILE A 152 3.37 17.60 13.05
C ILE A 152 3.16 18.16 14.47
N ALA A 153 2.74 19.41 14.60
CA ALA A 153 2.45 20.02 15.88
C ALA A 153 1.30 19.32 16.63
N GLN A 154 0.24 18.91 15.91
CA GLN A 154 -0.91 18.18 16.47
C GLN A 154 -0.48 16.85 17.10
N TYR A 155 0.40 16.10 16.45
CA TYR A 155 0.83 14.78 16.92
C TYR A 155 2.07 14.83 17.84
N ALA A 156 2.72 15.98 18.00
CA ALA A 156 3.98 16.09 18.76
C ALA A 156 3.89 15.58 20.19
N GLY A 157 2.75 15.80 20.87
CA GLY A 157 2.51 15.35 22.24
C GLY A 157 2.07 13.89 22.39
N TRP A 158 1.93 13.15 21.30
CA TRP A 158 1.41 11.79 21.32
C TRP A 158 2.20 10.83 22.22
N PRO A 159 3.55 10.82 22.21
CA PRO A 159 4.33 9.93 23.08
C PRO A 159 4.09 10.10 24.57
N GLU A 160 3.76 11.31 25.01
CA GLU A 160 3.46 11.66 26.41
C GLU A 160 2.01 11.37 26.76
N ILE A 161 1.09 11.40 25.79
CA ILE A 161 -0.33 11.17 25.98
C ILE A 161 -0.67 9.68 25.99
N ALA A 162 -0.10 8.90 25.09
CA ALA A 162 -0.36 7.48 24.96
C ALA A 162 0.69 6.64 25.70
N LYS A 163 0.29 5.84 26.69
CA LYS A 163 1.18 4.85 27.32
C LYS A 163 1.35 3.63 26.42
N GLU A 164 0.24 3.06 26.00
CA GLU A 164 0.12 1.94 25.08
C GLU A 164 -0.98 2.28 24.08
N ALA A 165 -0.81 1.91 22.82
CA ALA A 165 -1.79 2.14 21.77
C ALA A 165 -1.83 0.96 20.80
N SER A 166 -3.03 0.59 20.35
CA SER A 166 -3.30 -0.38 19.28
C SER A 166 -4.33 0.22 18.34
N PHE A 167 -4.08 0.12 17.01
CA PHE A 167 -4.97 0.57 15.95
C PHE A 167 -5.07 -0.43 14.80
N THR A 168 -4.19 -1.44 14.75
CA THR A 168 -4.07 -2.34 13.61
C THR A 168 -4.59 -3.76 13.86
N ASP A 169 -5.00 -4.08 15.10
CA ASP A 169 -5.50 -5.41 15.48
C ASP A 169 -6.82 -5.77 14.77
N ALA A 170 -7.70 -4.78 14.53
CA ALA A 170 -8.96 -4.94 13.82
C ALA A 170 -9.09 -3.89 12.71
N LEU A 171 -8.36 -4.10 11.61
CA LEU A 171 -8.21 -3.14 10.51
C LEU A 171 -8.79 -3.70 9.22
N ILE A 172 -9.81 -3.03 8.65
CA ILE A 172 -10.46 -3.41 7.41
C ILE A 172 -10.30 -2.29 6.39
N PHE A 173 -9.75 -2.63 5.22
CA PHE A 173 -9.60 -1.72 4.09
C PHE A 173 -10.71 -1.93 3.06
N TYR A 174 -11.41 -0.87 2.70
CA TYR A 174 -12.41 -0.83 1.63
C TYR A 174 -11.85 0.00 0.46
N PRO A 175 -11.29 -0.64 -0.58
CA PRO A 175 -10.73 0.08 -1.70
C PRO A 175 -11.83 0.84 -2.46
N MET A 176 -11.57 2.10 -2.76
CA MET A 176 -12.48 2.96 -3.52
C MET A 176 -12.25 2.80 -5.03
N GLN A 177 -13.11 3.42 -5.85
CA GLN A 177 -12.95 3.43 -7.30
C GLN A 177 -11.61 4.07 -7.70
N ASP A 178 -11.28 5.20 -7.10
CA ASP A 178 -9.97 5.82 -7.21
C ASP A 178 -8.94 4.99 -6.42
N PRO A 179 -7.87 4.47 -7.03
CA PRO A 179 -6.88 3.64 -6.37
C PRO A 179 -6.05 4.37 -5.30
N GLN A 180 -6.03 5.70 -5.33
CA GLN A 180 -5.35 6.57 -4.36
C GLN A 180 -6.24 6.88 -3.14
N THR A 181 -7.51 6.45 -3.16
CA THR A 181 -8.46 6.67 -2.08
C THR A 181 -8.85 5.33 -1.45
N VAL A 182 -8.89 5.30 -0.12
CA VAL A 182 -9.32 4.13 0.65
C VAL A 182 -10.16 4.56 1.84
N TYR A 183 -11.28 3.87 2.07
CA TYR A 183 -11.99 3.94 3.35
C TYR A 183 -11.51 2.81 4.25
N VAL A 184 -11.31 3.13 5.53
CA VAL A 184 -10.71 2.21 6.50
C VAL A 184 -11.56 2.21 7.77
N GLU A 185 -11.94 1.03 8.24
CA GLU A 185 -12.51 0.84 9.56
C GLU A 185 -11.47 0.18 10.46
N PHE A 186 -11.31 0.71 11.67
CA PHE A 186 -10.41 0.16 12.66
C PHE A 186 -10.86 0.47 14.08
N GLU A 187 -10.41 -0.36 15.01
CA GLU A 187 -10.58 -0.13 16.44
C GLU A 187 -9.31 0.47 17.01
N GLY A 188 -9.47 1.46 17.88
CA GLY A 188 -8.38 2.05 18.64
C GLY A 188 -8.51 1.77 20.13
N GLU A 189 -7.46 1.29 20.76
CA GLU A 189 -7.35 1.23 22.20
C GLU A 189 -6.10 1.98 22.64
N VAL A 190 -6.25 2.97 23.54
CA VAL A 190 -5.14 3.80 24.02
C VAL A 190 -5.23 3.93 25.55
N GLN A 191 -4.12 3.66 26.23
CA GLN A 191 -3.95 3.98 27.64
C GLN A 191 -3.54 5.44 27.79
N VAL A 192 -4.48 6.28 28.20
CA VAL A 192 -4.30 7.75 28.28
C VAL A 192 -3.55 8.12 29.56
N VAL A 193 -2.32 8.60 29.45
CA VAL A 193 -1.44 8.92 30.58
C VAL A 193 -2.03 10.00 31.51
N PRO A 194 -2.51 11.17 31.03
CA PRO A 194 -3.01 12.23 31.89
C PRO A 194 -4.19 11.85 32.78
N THR A 195 -5.03 10.92 32.36
CA THR A 195 -6.25 10.54 33.08
C THR A 195 -6.17 9.14 33.70
N GLY A 196 -5.23 8.30 33.26
CA GLY A 196 -5.14 6.88 33.60
C GLY A 196 -6.28 6.04 33.01
N ARG A 197 -7.11 6.60 32.12
CA ARG A 197 -8.28 5.93 31.51
C ARG A 197 -7.89 5.22 30.23
N THR A 198 -8.66 4.20 29.88
CA THR A 198 -8.57 3.59 28.56
C THR A 198 -9.54 4.30 27.61
N TYR A 199 -9.00 4.78 26.49
CA TYR A 199 -9.75 5.27 25.35
C TYR A 199 -9.97 4.12 24.39
N ARG A 200 -11.24 3.79 24.10
CA ARG A 200 -11.64 2.81 23.11
C ARG A 200 -12.51 3.48 22.08
N GLN A 201 -12.21 3.25 20.83
CA GLN A 201 -12.90 3.91 19.73
C GLN A 201 -12.99 2.99 18.51
N THR A 202 -14.14 3.03 17.82
CA THR A 202 -14.28 2.53 16.46
C THR A 202 -14.21 3.72 15.53
N TYR A 203 -13.30 3.65 14.58
CA TYR A 203 -13.07 4.68 13.57
C TYR A 203 -13.60 4.25 12.22
N GLY A 204 -14.19 5.21 11.48
CA GLY A 204 -14.39 5.14 10.05
C GLY A 204 -13.59 6.28 9.42
N SER A 205 -12.67 5.99 8.52
CA SER A 205 -11.72 6.98 8.05
C SER A 205 -11.52 6.91 6.54
N LEU A 206 -11.53 8.08 5.90
CA LEU A 206 -11.20 8.20 4.48
C LEU A 206 -9.79 8.77 4.36
N PHE A 207 -8.93 8.05 3.63
CA PHE A 207 -7.60 8.52 3.26
C PHE A 207 -7.51 8.73 1.76
N HIS A 208 -6.88 9.84 1.36
CA HIS A 208 -6.41 10.06 0.00
C HIS A 208 -4.90 10.23 0.01
N VAL A 209 -4.21 9.49 -0.87
CA VAL A 209 -2.74 9.37 -0.90
C VAL A 209 -2.24 9.69 -2.28
N GLU A 210 -1.43 10.73 -2.43
CA GLU A 210 -0.77 11.09 -3.67
C GLU A 210 0.76 11.02 -3.49
N ASN A 211 1.46 10.46 -4.46
CA ASN A 211 2.92 10.35 -4.44
C ASN A 211 3.50 9.74 -3.15
N GLY A 212 2.77 8.77 -2.55
CA GLY A 212 3.17 8.13 -1.30
C GLY A 212 3.01 9.00 -0.05
N LYS A 213 2.17 10.06 -0.11
CA LYS A 213 1.86 10.96 1.01
C LYS A 213 0.36 11.13 1.17
N ILE A 214 -0.11 11.22 2.42
CA ILE A 214 -1.49 11.52 2.76
C ILE A 214 -1.76 13.00 2.45
N THR A 215 -2.69 13.28 1.54
CA THR A 215 -3.20 14.62 1.24
C THR A 215 -4.50 14.90 1.97
N LEU A 216 -5.31 13.85 2.23
CA LEU A 216 -6.52 13.95 3.04
C LEU A 216 -6.60 12.77 4.01
N TYR A 217 -6.84 13.07 5.26
CA TYR A 217 -7.29 12.15 6.29
C TYR A 217 -8.58 12.67 6.90
N ARG A 218 -9.73 12.07 6.55
CA ARG A 218 -11.01 12.39 7.17
C ARG A 218 -11.37 11.32 8.17
N GLU A 219 -11.57 11.72 9.41
CA GLU A 219 -11.74 10.83 10.54
C GLU A 219 -13.12 10.98 11.18
N TYR A 220 -13.84 9.88 11.29
CA TYR A 220 -15.11 9.79 11.99
C TYR A 220 -14.94 8.94 13.24
N PHE A 221 -15.33 9.50 14.39
CA PHE A 221 -15.23 8.85 15.70
C PHE A 221 -16.34 9.36 16.62
N ASP A 222 -16.60 8.66 17.74
CA ASP A 222 -17.55 9.10 18.75
C ASP A 222 -16.90 10.11 19.70
N PRO A 223 -17.26 11.39 19.65
CA PRO A 223 -16.68 12.44 20.50
C PRO A 223 -16.97 12.24 22.00
N ARG A 224 -18.01 11.48 22.37
CA ARG A 224 -18.34 11.19 23.78
C ARG A 224 -17.26 10.30 24.40
N GLU A 225 -16.82 9.27 23.70
CA GLU A 225 -15.74 8.39 24.17
C GLU A 225 -14.41 9.17 24.29
N PHE A 226 -14.15 10.08 23.34
CA PHE A 226 -12.99 10.96 23.43
C PHE A 226 -13.06 11.85 24.70
N LYS A 227 -14.16 12.58 24.90
CA LYS A 227 -14.38 13.41 26.10
C LYS A 227 -14.21 12.61 27.37
N ARG A 228 -14.85 11.44 27.48
CA ARG A 228 -14.78 10.53 28.62
C ARG A 228 -13.33 10.15 28.94
N ALA A 229 -12.58 9.72 27.95
CA ALA A 229 -11.21 9.20 28.15
C ALA A 229 -10.23 10.31 28.52
N PHE A 230 -10.36 11.47 27.93
CA PHE A 230 -9.48 12.62 28.17
C PHE A 230 -9.92 13.53 29.33
N GLY A 231 -11.05 13.22 29.98
CA GLY A 231 -11.52 13.97 31.15
C GLY A 231 -12.06 15.36 30.81
N LEU A 232 -12.56 15.55 29.59
CA LEU A 232 -13.19 16.81 29.16
C LEU A 232 -14.64 16.89 29.67
N ALA A 233 -15.11 18.11 29.95
CA ALA A 233 -16.51 18.36 30.32
C ALA A 233 -17.46 18.05 29.14
N ASP A 234 -18.71 17.70 29.49
CA ASP A 234 -19.79 17.51 28.52
C ASP A 234 -20.22 18.85 27.90
#